data_25748054011fbc9b074aed7889d05687
#
_entry.id   25748054011fbc9b074aed7889d05687
#
_cell.length_a   1.000
_cell.length_b   1.000
_cell.length_c   1.000
_cell.angle_alpha   90.00
_cell.angle_beta   90.00
_cell.angle_gamma   90.00
#
_symmetry.space_group_name_H-M   'P 1'
#
loop_
_entity.id
_entity.type
_entity.pdbx_description
1 polymer ?
#
loop_
_entity_poly.entity_id
_entity_poly.type
_entity_poly.pdbx_seq_one_letter_code
_entity_poly.pdbx_strand_id
1 'polypeptide(L)'
;MAKDIDSIFFDITPEIEELALKCETNNQIDKELYTKYEVKRGLRDLNGKGVLAGLTNISDVCASKIVDGKSVPCEGNLYYRGYNIKELVKGFLDAKHPGFEETAYLLLFGELPNKQELKNFQEMMAERR
;
A
#
# COMPACT_ATOMS: atom_id res chain seq x y z
N MET A 1 7.26 38.98 -1.60
CA MET A 1 7.90 38.26 -2.72
C MET A 1 7.06 37.00 -2.92
N ALA A 2 6.39 36.88 -4.07
CA ALA A 2 5.72 35.65 -4.43
C ALA A 2 6.82 34.59 -4.63
N LYS A 3 6.75 33.47 -3.88
CA LYS A 3 7.58 32.29 -4.16
C LYS A 3 7.23 31.85 -5.57
N ASP A 4 8.25 31.59 -6.37
CA ASP A 4 8.06 31.04 -7.71
C ASP A 4 7.32 29.72 -7.56
N ILE A 5 6.15 29.61 -8.19
CA ILE A 5 5.26 28.43 -8.04
C ILE A 5 6.01 27.14 -8.43
N ASP A 6 6.90 27.24 -9.43
CA ASP A 6 7.71 26.09 -9.87
C ASP A 6 8.71 25.60 -8.79
N SER A 7 9.24 26.50 -7.94
CA SER A 7 10.17 26.10 -6.88
C SER A 7 9.50 25.25 -5.79
N ILE A 8 8.22 25.50 -5.49
CA ILE A 8 7.50 24.79 -4.43
C ILE A 8 7.30 23.30 -4.76
N PHE A 9 7.16 22.95 -6.05
CA PHE A 9 6.96 21.57 -6.49
C PHE A 9 8.24 20.74 -6.55
N PHE A 10 9.41 21.39 -6.66
CA PHE A 10 10.70 20.72 -6.84
C PHE A 10 11.61 20.81 -5.60
N ASP A 11 11.25 21.60 -4.60
CA ASP A 11 12.02 21.69 -3.37
C ASP A 11 11.86 20.42 -2.53
N ILE A 12 12.97 19.70 -2.34
CA ILE A 12 13.03 18.54 -1.44
C ILE A 12 13.23 19.10 -0.02
N THR A 13 12.19 18.92 0.81
CA THR A 13 12.27 19.29 2.23
C THR A 13 12.74 18.10 3.08
N PRO A 14 13.26 18.31 4.30
CA PRO A 14 13.63 17.22 5.20
C PRO A 14 12.50 16.23 5.47
N GLU A 15 11.25 16.69 5.49
CA GLU A 15 10.06 15.83 5.64
C GLU A 15 9.87 14.92 4.42
N ILE A 16 10.12 15.45 3.21
CA ILE A 16 10.07 14.63 1.97
C ILE A 16 11.17 13.57 1.98
N GLU A 17 12.38 13.91 2.43
CA GLU A 17 13.48 12.96 2.55
C GLU A 17 13.15 11.84 3.55
N GLU A 18 12.58 12.18 4.72
CA GLU A 18 12.13 11.21 5.72
C GLU A 18 11.05 10.26 5.16
N LEU A 19 10.04 10.81 4.49
CA LEU A 19 8.98 10.03 3.86
C LEU A 19 9.50 9.15 2.71
N ALA A 20 10.46 9.64 1.93
CA ALA A 20 11.10 8.85 0.87
C ALA A 20 11.87 7.67 1.44
N LEU A 21 12.64 7.87 2.51
CA LEU A 21 13.37 6.81 3.21
C LEU A 21 12.41 5.75 3.80
N LYS A 22 11.32 6.20 4.41
CA LYS A 22 10.26 5.32 4.93
C LYS A 22 9.62 4.50 3.82
N CYS A 23 9.31 5.13 2.69
CA CYS A 23 8.78 4.47 1.51
C CYS A 23 9.77 3.42 0.98
N GLU A 24 11.03 3.76 0.82
CA GLU A 24 12.07 2.83 0.34
C GLU A 24 12.20 1.62 1.26
N THR A 25 12.27 1.85 2.57
CA THR A 25 12.44 0.79 3.57
C THR A 25 11.27 -0.19 3.58
N ASN A 26 10.03 0.31 3.57
CA ASN A 26 8.82 -0.50 3.69
C ASN A 26 8.33 -1.11 2.37
N ASN A 27 8.94 -0.74 1.24
CA ASN A 27 8.61 -1.31 -0.07
C ASN A 27 9.61 -2.38 -0.55
N GLN A 28 10.58 -2.77 0.26
CA GLN A 28 11.50 -3.85 -0.07
C GLN A 28 10.76 -5.20 -0.08
N ILE A 29 11.01 -5.98 -1.12
CA ILE A 29 10.55 -7.37 -1.22
C ILE A 29 11.79 -8.26 -1.23
N ASP A 30 11.84 -9.19 -0.27
CA ASP A 30 12.94 -10.14 -0.19
C ASP A 30 13.01 -10.98 -1.48
N LYS A 31 14.19 -11.00 -2.08
CA LYS A 31 14.45 -11.75 -3.33
C LYS A 31 14.23 -13.25 -3.18
N GLU A 32 14.42 -13.80 -1.98
CA GLU A 32 14.17 -15.20 -1.70
C GLU A 32 12.71 -15.60 -1.88
N LEU A 33 11.78 -14.65 -1.69
CA LEU A 33 10.35 -14.88 -1.89
C LEU A 33 10.01 -15.23 -3.34
N TYR A 34 10.74 -14.69 -4.31
CA TYR A 34 10.54 -15.03 -5.72
C TYR A 34 10.84 -16.51 -6.01
N THR A 35 11.86 -17.05 -5.37
CA THR A 35 12.19 -18.47 -5.45
C THR A 35 11.20 -19.31 -4.65
N LYS A 36 10.89 -18.89 -3.41
CA LYS A 36 9.96 -19.59 -2.51
C LYS A 36 8.57 -19.76 -3.10
N TYR A 37 8.06 -18.74 -3.81
CA TYR A 37 6.74 -18.76 -4.44
C TYR A 37 6.77 -19.13 -5.93
N GLU A 38 7.91 -19.56 -6.45
CA GLU A 38 8.09 -19.96 -7.84
C GLU A 38 7.52 -18.94 -8.85
N VAL A 39 7.83 -17.66 -8.65
CA VAL A 39 7.33 -16.57 -9.49
C VAL A 39 7.74 -16.76 -10.94
N LYS A 40 6.78 -16.79 -11.85
CA LYS A 40 6.98 -17.03 -13.29
C LYS A 40 6.99 -15.71 -14.07
N ARG A 41 7.68 -15.71 -15.22
CA ARG A 41 7.70 -14.54 -16.12
C ARG A 41 6.48 -14.45 -17.05
N GLY A 42 5.77 -15.56 -17.26
CA GLY A 42 4.54 -15.60 -18.06
C GLY A 42 3.29 -15.45 -17.23
N LEU A 43 2.15 -15.19 -17.89
CA LEU A 43 0.86 -15.02 -17.22
C LEU A 43 0.05 -16.31 -17.12
N ARG A 44 0.44 -17.36 -17.86
CA ARG A 44 -0.24 -18.64 -17.91
C ARG A 44 0.74 -19.79 -17.95
N ASP A 45 0.36 -20.87 -17.27
CA ASP A 45 1.04 -22.15 -17.34
C ASP A 45 0.55 -22.96 -18.58
N LEU A 46 1.24 -24.05 -18.92
CA LEU A 46 0.91 -24.91 -20.05
C LEU A 46 -0.52 -25.49 -19.97
N ASN A 47 -1.06 -25.66 -18.78
CA ASN A 47 -2.43 -26.11 -18.53
C ASN A 47 -3.48 -25.00 -18.63
N GLY A 48 -3.10 -23.77 -19.04
CA GLY A 48 -3.97 -22.62 -19.17
C GLY A 48 -4.33 -21.89 -17.86
N LYS A 49 -3.88 -22.38 -16.69
CA LYS A 49 -4.08 -21.70 -15.40
C LYS A 49 -3.23 -20.44 -15.32
N GLY A 50 -3.74 -19.45 -14.58
CA GLY A 50 -2.93 -18.29 -14.19
C GLY A 50 -1.73 -18.71 -13.34
N VAL A 51 -0.62 -18.00 -13.49
CA VAL A 51 0.60 -18.19 -12.70
C VAL A 51 0.88 -16.98 -11.87
N LEU A 52 1.66 -17.15 -10.80
CA LEU A 52 2.16 -16.04 -10.01
C LEU A 52 3.27 -15.33 -10.79
N ALA A 53 2.95 -14.16 -11.36
CA ALA A 53 3.86 -13.41 -12.22
C ALA A 53 4.65 -12.31 -11.48
N GLY A 54 4.31 -12.03 -10.22
CA GLY A 54 4.98 -11.03 -9.40
C GLY A 54 4.53 -11.07 -7.95
N LEU A 55 5.21 -10.31 -7.11
CA LEU A 55 4.87 -10.13 -5.71
C LEU A 55 4.59 -8.66 -5.43
N THR A 56 3.68 -8.40 -4.53
CA THR A 56 3.39 -7.08 -3.98
C THR A 56 3.16 -7.20 -2.47
N ASN A 57 3.59 -6.19 -1.72
CA ASN A 57 3.28 -6.03 -0.31
C ASN A 57 2.25 -4.93 -0.05
N ILE A 58 1.64 -4.39 -1.11
CA ILE A 58 0.71 -3.25 -1.02
C ILE A 58 -0.71 -3.73 -0.77
N SER A 59 -1.17 -4.75 -1.51
CA SER A 59 -2.54 -5.24 -1.37
C SER A 59 -2.64 -6.74 -1.61
N ASP A 60 -3.65 -7.36 -1.02
CA ASP A 60 -4.02 -8.76 -1.24
C ASP A 60 -5.54 -8.89 -1.41
N VAL A 61 -5.95 -9.72 -2.37
CA VAL A 61 -7.36 -10.07 -2.59
C VAL A 61 -7.50 -11.56 -2.35
N CYS A 62 -8.09 -11.91 -1.21
CA CYS A 62 -8.36 -13.29 -0.85
C CYS A 62 -9.79 -13.67 -1.27
N ALA A 63 -9.94 -14.49 -2.31
CA ALA A 63 -11.23 -15.02 -2.78
C ALA A 63 -11.31 -16.56 -2.69
N SER A 64 -10.21 -17.21 -2.34
CA SER A 64 -10.14 -18.67 -2.14
C SER A 64 -9.08 -19.02 -1.09
N LYS A 65 -9.24 -20.17 -0.45
CA LYS A 65 -8.28 -20.72 0.51
C LYS A 65 -7.98 -22.18 0.17
N ILE A 66 -6.82 -22.64 0.59
CA ILE A 66 -6.45 -24.06 0.43
C ILE A 66 -6.99 -24.85 1.63
N VAL A 67 -7.83 -25.84 1.35
CA VAL A 67 -8.34 -26.80 2.33
C VAL A 67 -8.05 -28.20 1.81
N ASP A 68 -7.30 -28.99 2.56
CA ASP A 68 -6.88 -30.36 2.18
C ASP A 68 -6.22 -30.43 0.78
N GLY A 69 -5.36 -29.43 0.48
CA GLY A 69 -4.67 -29.34 -0.80
C GLY A 69 -5.51 -28.88 -1.99
N LYS A 70 -6.79 -28.55 -1.78
CA LYS A 70 -7.70 -28.06 -2.83
C LYS A 70 -8.07 -26.60 -2.60
N SER A 71 -8.15 -25.84 -3.68
CA SER A 71 -8.63 -24.44 -3.62
C SER A 71 -10.14 -24.44 -3.44
N VAL A 72 -10.62 -23.84 -2.36
CA VAL A 72 -12.04 -23.69 -2.04
C VAL A 72 -12.38 -22.20 -2.03
N PRO A 73 -13.45 -21.77 -2.72
CA PRO A 73 -13.89 -20.36 -2.65
C PRO A 73 -14.19 -19.93 -1.21
N CYS A 74 -13.86 -18.70 -0.87
CA CYS A 74 -14.24 -18.07 0.38
C CYS A 74 -14.85 -16.69 0.13
N GLU A 75 -15.41 -16.07 1.17
CA GLU A 75 -15.84 -14.67 1.08
C GLU A 75 -14.66 -13.80 0.62
N GLY A 76 -14.89 -12.95 -0.39
CA GLY A 76 -13.87 -12.05 -0.90
C GLY A 76 -13.44 -11.04 0.16
N ASN A 77 -12.16 -10.95 0.42
CA ASN A 77 -11.58 -9.97 1.32
C ASN A 77 -10.47 -9.21 0.60
N LEU A 78 -10.46 -7.89 0.79
CA LEU A 78 -9.40 -7.00 0.34
C LEU A 78 -8.60 -6.53 1.55
N TYR A 79 -7.29 -6.63 1.43
CA TYR A 79 -6.34 -6.14 2.42
C TYR A 79 -5.44 -5.08 1.81
N TYR A 80 -5.20 -4.00 2.54
CA TYR A 80 -4.17 -3.00 2.25
C TYR A 80 -3.09 -3.07 3.30
N ARG A 81 -1.85 -3.37 2.90
CA ARG A 81 -0.71 -3.52 3.82
C ARG A 81 -1.00 -4.43 5.02
N GLY A 82 -1.82 -5.49 4.81
CA GLY A 82 -2.22 -6.43 5.85
C GLY A 82 -3.47 -6.04 6.65
N TYR A 83 -3.99 -4.84 6.49
CA TYR A 83 -5.23 -4.40 7.14
C TYR A 83 -6.45 -4.72 6.27
N ASN A 84 -7.48 -5.33 6.86
CA ASN A 84 -8.74 -5.57 6.16
C ASN A 84 -9.44 -4.23 5.86
N ILE A 85 -9.88 -4.05 4.61
CA ILE A 85 -10.54 -2.80 4.18
C ILE A 85 -11.78 -2.46 5.01
N LYS A 86 -12.52 -3.46 5.49
CA LYS A 86 -13.71 -3.24 6.35
C LYS A 86 -13.31 -2.61 7.69
N GLU A 87 -12.16 -3.01 8.25
CA GLU A 87 -11.62 -2.46 9.50
C GLU A 87 -11.09 -1.04 9.31
N LEU A 88 -10.41 -0.78 8.19
CA LEU A 88 -9.96 0.56 7.84
C LEU A 88 -11.15 1.52 7.71
N VAL A 89 -12.17 1.13 6.91
CA VAL A 89 -13.38 1.96 6.74
C VAL A 89 -14.08 2.22 8.07
N LYS A 90 -14.21 1.18 8.91
CA LYS A 90 -14.79 1.35 10.23
C LYS A 90 -13.98 2.32 11.08
N GLY A 91 -12.65 2.26 11.03
CA GLY A 91 -11.74 3.14 11.79
C GLY A 91 -12.00 4.63 11.52
N PHE A 92 -12.00 5.05 10.24
CA PHE A 92 -12.24 6.47 9.94
C PHE A 92 -13.71 6.89 10.09
N LEU A 93 -14.69 5.98 9.97
CA LEU A 93 -16.08 6.28 10.29
C LEU A 93 -16.27 6.52 11.79
N ASP A 94 -15.66 5.68 12.64
CA ASP A 94 -15.71 5.83 14.08
C ASP A 94 -14.98 7.12 14.53
N ALA A 95 -13.86 7.44 13.86
CA ALA A 95 -13.10 8.67 14.12
C ALA A 95 -13.72 9.93 13.47
N LYS A 96 -14.78 9.78 12.64
CA LYS A 96 -15.52 10.85 11.97
C LYS A 96 -14.64 11.77 11.10
N HIS A 97 -13.67 11.20 10.38
CA HIS A 97 -12.85 11.93 9.42
C HIS A 97 -12.79 11.23 8.07
N PRO A 98 -12.49 11.96 6.97
CA PRO A 98 -12.24 11.37 5.67
C PRO A 98 -11.06 10.40 5.73
N GLY A 99 -11.19 9.21 5.11
CA GLY A 99 -10.17 8.18 5.14
C GLY A 99 -9.15 8.25 3.99
N PHE A 100 -9.21 9.26 3.11
CA PHE A 100 -8.40 9.32 1.90
C PHE A 100 -6.90 9.44 2.23
N GLU A 101 -6.50 10.44 2.99
CA GLU A 101 -5.11 10.71 3.30
C GLU A 101 -4.50 9.61 4.19
N GLU A 102 -5.27 9.07 5.12
CA GLU A 102 -4.83 7.94 5.97
C GLU A 102 -4.59 6.68 5.12
N THR A 103 -5.50 6.39 4.17
CA THR A 103 -5.34 5.26 3.25
C THR A 103 -4.17 5.48 2.30
N ALA A 104 -4.02 6.69 1.76
CA ALA A 104 -2.89 7.04 0.90
C ALA A 104 -1.55 6.88 1.64
N TYR A 105 -1.47 7.35 2.88
CA TYR A 105 -0.31 7.19 3.74
C TYR A 105 0.03 5.70 3.95
N LEU A 106 -0.97 4.90 4.32
CA LEU A 106 -0.79 3.45 4.51
C LEU A 106 -0.25 2.76 3.25
N LEU A 107 -0.83 3.05 2.08
CA LEU A 107 -0.41 2.42 0.82
C LEU A 107 1.01 2.81 0.42
N LEU A 108 1.39 4.08 0.61
CA LEU A 108 2.70 4.61 0.25
C LEU A 108 3.78 4.17 1.23
N PHE A 109 3.53 4.29 2.52
CA PHE A 109 4.56 4.14 3.56
C PHE A 109 4.49 2.81 4.32
N GLY A 110 3.45 2.00 4.10
CA GLY A 110 3.37 0.62 4.61
C GLY A 110 2.86 0.49 6.05
N GLU A 111 2.50 1.61 6.70
CA GLU A 111 1.97 1.64 8.07
C GLU A 111 0.90 2.72 8.22
N LEU A 112 0.03 2.57 9.21
CA LEU A 112 -0.96 3.59 9.55
C LEU A 112 -0.29 4.77 10.25
N PRO A 113 -0.63 6.02 9.86
CA PRO A 113 -0.09 7.19 10.52
C PRO A 113 -0.68 7.34 11.93
N ASN A 114 0.10 7.83 12.86
CA ASN A 114 -0.44 8.39 14.07
C ASN A 114 -1.10 9.77 13.81
N LYS A 115 -1.78 10.34 14.78
CA LYS A 115 -2.52 11.61 14.62
C LYS A 115 -1.65 12.78 14.13
N GLN A 116 -0.40 12.84 14.60
CA GLN A 116 0.50 13.93 14.20
C GLN A 116 1.05 13.71 12.79
N GLU A 117 1.41 12.49 12.45
CA GLU A 117 1.85 12.11 11.10
C GLU A 117 0.76 12.36 10.07
N LEU A 118 -0.49 11.97 10.36
CA LEU A 118 -1.62 12.24 9.48
C LEU A 118 -1.83 13.74 9.26
N LYS A 119 -1.78 14.53 10.34
CA LYS A 119 -1.91 15.99 10.26
C LYS A 119 -0.81 16.61 9.40
N ASN A 120 0.45 16.26 9.64
CA ASN A 120 1.59 16.74 8.87
C ASN A 120 1.47 16.38 7.39
N PHE A 121 1.05 15.13 7.11
CA PHE A 121 0.84 14.67 5.74
C PHE A 121 -0.28 15.43 5.03
N GLN A 122 -1.41 15.70 5.71
CA GLN A 122 -2.50 16.52 5.19
C GLN A 122 -2.07 17.95 4.89
N GLU A 123 -1.31 18.58 5.80
CA GLU A 123 -0.78 19.94 5.63
C GLU A 123 0.18 19.99 4.43
N MET A 124 1.12 19.05 4.34
CA MET A 124 2.04 18.95 3.22
C MET A 124 1.32 18.78 1.88
N MET A 125 0.29 17.94 1.82
CA MET A 125 -0.52 17.72 0.61
C MET A 125 -1.32 18.98 0.23
N ALA A 126 -1.83 19.71 1.21
CA ALA A 126 -2.59 20.94 0.98
C ALA A 126 -1.71 22.08 0.44
N GLU A 127 -0.47 22.20 0.91
CA GLU A 127 0.48 23.21 0.45
C GLU A 127 0.94 23.04 -1.02
N ARG A 128 0.77 21.82 -1.56
CA ARG A 128 1.20 21.45 -2.92
C ARG A 128 0.06 21.29 -3.92
N ARG A 129 -1.12 21.76 -3.60
CA ARG A 129 -2.29 21.78 -4.50
C ARG A 129 -2.30 23.01 -5.40
#